data_5603e2a6713aef727d5d9a1df59ecaed
#
_entry.id   5603e2a6713aef727d5d9a1df59ecaed
#
_cell.length_a   1.000
_cell.length_b   1.000
_cell.length_c   1.000
_cell.angle_alpha   90.00
_cell.angle_beta   90.00
_cell.angle_gamma   90.00
#
_symmetry.space_group_name_H-M   'P 1'
#
loop_
_entity.id
_entity.type
_entity.pdbx_description
1 polymer ?
#
loop_
_entity_poly.entity_id
_entity_poly.type
_entity_poly.pdbx_seq_one_letter_code
_entity_poly.pdbx_strand_id
1 'polypeptide(L)'
;MKRERAGKASAVDRSNRIGGSLEGIGIREETNMKKALSMILAVSLCAAALTGCGGSASSSAAASSEAGSAAAAGTKYKVGICQLVEHDALDAATKGFEDALKEQLGEENVEFDFQNAQNDTTTCATINNTFVSNGVDLILANATPALQAAAAATTEIPVLGTSVTEYGVALGLDDFNGTVGGNISGTSDLPPLDQQAAMIQEWFPDAKKIGLLYCSAEPNSQYQVDVVQAELEKLGYEAVQYSFADSNDLSSVCSSAAADCDVIYVPTDNTAAANTGIIDGICRPAGVPVIAGEEGIAKGCGVATLSISYYDLGKTTGEMAAKILTGEADVSEMPIEYTTVTKKYNAEICDALGLTAPEGYVAIEG
;
A
#
# COMPACT_ATOMS: atom_id res chain seq x y z
N MET A 1 37.68 -62.53 -1.19
CA MET A 1 38.98 -61.79 -1.12
C MET A 1 38.59 -60.35 -0.83
N LYS A 2 38.60 -59.95 0.49
CA LYS A 2 39.58 -59.13 1.20
C LYS A 2 39.95 -57.85 0.40
N ARG A 3 39.71 -56.62 0.81
CA ARG A 3 40.07 -56.00 2.11
C ARG A 3 39.24 -54.75 2.36
N GLU A 4 38.72 -54.66 3.57
CA GLU A 4 38.51 -53.47 4.37
C GLU A 4 39.72 -52.50 4.39
N ARG A 5 39.46 -51.20 4.57
CA ARG A 5 40.17 -50.37 5.52
C ARG A 5 39.34 -49.15 5.93
N ALA A 6 39.03 -49.18 7.21
CA ALA A 6 38.57 -48.06 7.98
C ALA A 6 39.71 -47.06 8.24
N GLY A 7 39.38 -45.79 8.44
CA GLY A 7 40.25 -44.72 8.91
C GLY A 7 39.47 -43.73 9.78
N LYS A 8 39.72 -43.81 11.08
CA LYS A 8 39.14 -43.06 12.19
C LYS A 8 39.58 -41.60 12.23
N ALA A 9 38.66 -40.75 12.66
CA ALA A 9 38.68 -39.70 13.69
C ALA A 9 39.94 -38.86 13.92
N SER A 10 39.75 -37.54 14.03
CA SER A 10 40.39 -36.74 15.08
C SER A 10 39.59 -35.46 15.37
N ALA A 11 39.01 -35.43 16.55
CA ALA A 11 38.56 -34.22 17.23
C ALA A 11 39.79 -33.50 17.78
N VAL A 12 39.83 -32.18 17.66
CA VAL A 12 40.75 -31.34 18.46
C VAL A 12 39.92 -30.22 19.09
N ASP A 13 39.67 -30.46 20.36
CA ASP A 13 39.35 -29.49 21.38
C ASP A 13 40.57 -28.61 21.67
N ARG A 14 40.41 -27.29 21.71
CA ARG A 14 41.30 -26.38 22.44
C ARG A 14 40.50 -25.20 22.99
N SER A 15 40.04 -25.41 24.22
CA SER A 15 39.88 -24.32 25.18
C SER A 15 41.23 -23.63 25.42
N ASN A 16 41.27 -22.33 25.42
CA ASN A 16 42.26 -21.60 26.21
C ASN A 16 41.67 -20.32 26.79
N ARG A 17 41.55 -20.32 28.11
CA ARG A 17 41.30 -19.17 28.99
C ARG A 17 42.62 -18.43 29.15
N ILE A 18 42.56 -17.11 29.17
CA ILE A 18 43.32 -16.15 29.99
C ILE A 18 42.47 -14.90 29.95
N GLY A 19 41.89 -14.25 30.96
CA GLY A 19 42.33 -14.07 32.34
C GLY A 19 43.14 -12.77 32.46
N GLY A 20 42.46 -11.65 32.83
CA GLY A 20 43.06 -10.37 33.15
C GLY A 20 41.95 -9.34 33.29
N SER A 21 41.45 -9.11 34.33
CA SER A 21 41.48 -8.40 35.62
C SER A 21 41.65 -6.87 35.46
N LEU A 22 40.55 -6.17 35.77
CA LEU A 22 40.29 -5.09 36.72
C LEU A 22 41.09 -3.76 36.62
N GLU A 23 40.32 -2.77 36.84
CA GLU A 23 40.47 -1.42 37.42
C GLU A 23 40.21 -0.33 36.42
N GLY A 24 39.23 0.58 36.56
CA GLY A 24 38.66 1.21 37.75
C GLY A 24 38.69 2.70 37.49
N ILE A 25 37.76 3.44 38.10
CA ILE A 25 37.70 4.92 38.12
C ILE A 25 36.85 5.49 36.96
N GLY A 26 35.76 6.20 37.23
CA GLY A 26 35.25 6.83 38.43
C GLY A 26 33.98 7.56 38.06
N ILE A 27 33.08 7.44 38.95
CA ILE A 27 31.81 8.19 39.05
C ILE A 27 32.11 9.68 39.21
N ARG A 28 31.40 10.51 38.46
CA ARG A 28 31.03 11.84 38.90
C ARG A 28 29.62 12.20 38.45
N GLU A 29 28.68 11.99 39.38
CA GLU A 29 27.52 12.85 39.55
C GLU A 29 27.98 14.27 39.94
N GLU A 30 27.22 15.23 39.49
CA GLU A 30 26.71 16.40 40.25
C GLU A 30 26.02 17.33 39.25
N THR A 31 24.65 17.35 39.29
CA THR A 31 23.82 18.30 40.03
C THR A 31 24.30 19.76 39.99
N ASN A 32 23.50 20.60 39.38
CA ASN A 32 23.01 21.88 39.83
C ASN A 32 22.14 22.53 38.75
N MET A 33 20.88 22.58 38.84
CA MET A 33 19.90 23.20 39.71
C MET A 33 20.04 24.74 39.81
N LYS A 34 19.00 25.34 39.27
CA LYS A 34 18.31 26.56 39.74
C LYS A 34 18.72 27.95 39.21
N LYS A 35 17.65 28.56 38.70
CA LYS A 35 17.25 29.97 38.87
C LYS A 35 17.76 31.02 37.90
N ALA A 36 16.86 31.54 37.09
CA ALA A 36 16.43 32.94 37.38
C ALA A 36 15.17 33.29 36.62
N LEU A 37 14.19 33.59 37.37
CA LEU A 37 12.97 34.34 37.14
C LEU A 37 13.31 35.78 36.76
N SER A 38 12.71 36.32 35.70
CA SER A 38 12.53 37.77 35.59
C SER A 38 11.27 38.11 34.82
N MET A 39 10.29 38.56 35.55
CA MET A 39 9.12 39.30 35.07
C MET A 39 9.56 40.66 34.49
N ILE A 40 8.97 41.05 33.37
CA ILE A 40 8.67 42.46 33.11
C ILE A 40 7.26 42.51 32.50
N LEU A 41 6.38 43.12 33.30
CA LEU A 41 5.03 43.55 33.03
C LEU A 41 5.11 44.92 32.36
N ALA A 42 4.47 45.16 31.25
CA ALA A 42 4.16 46.49 30.76
C ALA A 42 2.75 46.53 30.19
N VAL A 43 1.89 47.08 31.01
CA VAL A 43 0.52 47.53 30.72
C VAL A 43 0.59 48.79 29.86
N SER A 44 -0.19 48.87 28.81
CA SER A 44 -0.63 50.12 28.21
C SER A 44 -2.07 50.01 27.74
N LEU A 45 -2.90 50.61 28.55
CA LEU A 45 -4.31 50.90 28.38
C LEU A 45 -4.46 52.19 27.57
N CYS A 46 -5.24 52.19 26.48
CA CYS A 46 -5.84 53.39 25.96
C CYS A 46 -7.27 53.10 25.51
N ALA A 47 -8.19 53.57 26.34
CA ALA A 47 -9.61 53.68 26.04
C ALA A 47 -9.89 55.01 25.30
N ALA A 48 -10.76 54.94 24.29
CA ALA A 48 -11.54 56.11 23.87
C ALA A 48 -12.93 55.60 23.41
N ALA A 49 -13.89 55.92 24.22
CA ALA A 49 -15.32 55.84 23.92
C ALA A 49 -15.75 57.06 23.10
N LEU A 50 -16.83 56.89 22.30
CA LEU A 50 -17.94 57.84 22.17
C LEU A 50 -18.97 57.34 21.16
N THR A 51 -20.06 56.80 21.66
CA THR A 51 -21.48 57.23 21.52
C THR A 51 -22.03 57.51 20.13
N GLY A 52 -23.09 56.78 19.83
CA GLY A 52 -24.06 57.05 18.78
C GLY A 52 -25.27 56.12 18.87
N CYS A 53 -26.33 56.65 19.48
CA CYS A 53 -27.61 56.01 19.75
C CYS A 53 -28.49 55.94 18.47
N GLY A 54 -29.32 54.90 18.35
CA GLY A 54 -30.57 55.06 17.59
C GLY A 54 -31.15 53.80 16.91
N GLY A 55 -32.21 53.23 17.48
CA GLY A 55 -33.39 52.77 16.74
C GLY A 55 -33.60 51.27 16.52
N SER A 56 -34.57 50.77 17.26
CA SER A 56 -35.26 49.48 17.20
C SER A 56 -35.68 48.99 15.83
N ALA A 57 -35.64 47.68 15.63
CA ALA A 57 -36.87 46.83 15.44
C ALA A 57 -36.50 45.39 15.05
N SER A 58 -37.19 44.47 15.67
CA SER A 58 -37.22 42.99 15.52
C SER A 58 -37.36 42.48 14.09
N SER A 59 -36.64 41.41 13.78
CA SER A 59 -37.26 40.23 13.21
C SER A 59 -36.27 39.05 13.27
N SER A 60 -36.68 37.99 13.94
CA SER A 60 -36.03 36.70 13.99
C SER A 60 -36.11 36.03 12.62
N ALA A 61 -34.93 35.68 12.06
CA ALA A 61 -34.82 34.68 11.06
C ALA A 61 -33.67 33.76 11.46
N ALA A 62 -34.02 32.50 11.75
CA ALA A 62 -33.06 31.47 11.99
C ALA A 62 -32.28 31.23 10.69
N ALA A 63 -31.03 31.60 10.65
CA ALA A 63 -30.10 31.16 9.62
C ALA A 63 -29.41 29.90 10.12
N SER A 64 -29.73 28.78 9.50
CA SER A 64 -28.93 27.56 9.55
C SER A 64 -27.53 27.90 9.05
N SER A 65 -26.56 27.82 9.94
CA SER A 65 -25.15 27.92 9.58
C SER A 65 -24.74 26.58 8.95
N GLU A 66 -24.76 26.50 7.63
CA GLU A 66 -23.88 25.63 6.91
C GLU A 66 -22.46 26.19 7.11
N ALA A 67 -21.70 25.56 8.02
CA ALA A 67 -20.28 25.78 8.11
C ALA A 67 -19.62 24.98 6.98
N GLY A 68 -19.68 25.50 5.77
CA GLY A 68 -18.74 25.12 4.72
C GLY A 68 -17.39 25.71 5.13
N SER A 69 -16.42 24.85 5.42
CA SER A 69 -15.03 25.24 5.62
C SER A 69 -14.55 25.90 4.31
N ALA A 70 -14.54 27.24 4.27
CA ALA A 70 -13.93 27.96 3.17
C ALA A 70 -12.41 27.82 3.35
N ALA A 71 -11.76 27.03 2.50
CA ALA A 71 -10.31 27.08 2.32
C ALA A 71 -9.89 28.55 2.16
N ALA A 72 -8.87 28.96 2.90
CA ALA A 72 -8.37 30.34 2.85
C ALA A 72 -7.95 30.62 1.40
N ALA A 73 -8.60 31.59 0.74
CA ALA A 73 -8.32 31.94 -0.64
C ALA A 73 -6.84 32.33 -0.77
N GLY A 74 -6.03 31.50 -1.44
CA GLY A 74 -4.64 31.79 -1.78
C GLY A 74 -3.58 30.78 -1.31
N THR A 75 -3.93 29.72 -0.59
CA THR A 75 -2.96 28.67 -0.21
C THR A 75 -2.86 27.66 -1.36
N LYS A 76 -1.67 27.51 -1.94
CA LYS A 76 -1.40 26.49 -2.94
C LYS A 76 -0.64 25.34 -2.29
N TYR A 77 -1.26 24.17 -2.25
CA TYR A 77 -0.68 22.96 -1.69
C TYR A 77 0.18 22.26 -2.75
N LYS A 78 1.34 21.79 -2.35
CA LYS A 78 2.24 20.99 -3.19
C LYS A 78 2.17 19.53 -2.75
N VAL A 79 1.77 18.64 -3.64
CA VAL A 79 1.60 17.21 -3.37
C VAL A 79 2.54 16.42 -4.26
N GLY A 80 3.48 15.69 -3.64
CA GLY A 80 4.33 14.75 -4.33
C GLY A 80 3.61 13.41 -4.51
N ILE A 81 3.65 12.84 -5.70
CA ILE A 81 3.08 11.53 -6.01
C ILE A 81 4.19 10.60 -6.49
N CYS A 82 4.54 9.61 -5.67
CA CYS A 82 5.45 8.55 -6.03
C CYS A 82 4.64 7.30 -6.40
N GLN A 83 4.50 7.02 -7.68
CA GLN A 83 3.88 5.81 -8.20
C GLN A 83 4.97 4.79 -8.54
N LEU A 84 4.82 3.53 -8.10
CA LEU A 84 5.82 2.48 -8.32
C LEU A 84 6.03 2.19 -9.81
N VAL A 85 4.94 1.99 -10.55
CA VAL A 85 4.95 1.62 -11.97
C VAL A 85 3.62 2.02 -12.63
N GLU A 86 3.58 2.12 -13.95
CA GLU A 86 2.34 2.35 -14.70
C GLU A 86 1.65 1.02 -15.01
N HIS A 87 0.42 0.88 -14.56
CA HIS A 87 -0.57 -0.11 -14.96
C HIS A 87 -1.96 0.32 -14.50
N ASP A 88 -3.01 -0.29 -15.07
CA ASP A 88 -4.41 0.15 -14.94
C ASP A 88 -4.83 0.46 -13.50
N ALA A 89 -4.44 -0.36 -12.52
CA ALA A 89 -4.85 -0.18 -11.11
C ALA A 89 -4.18 1.04 -10.47
N LEU A 90 -2.84 1.18 -10.56
CA LEU A 90 -2.13 2.31 -9.96
C LEU A 90 -2.48 3.63 -10.65
N ASP A 91 -2.66 3.63 -11.99
CA ASP A 91 -3.06 4.81 -12.74
C ASP A 91 -4.46 5.27 -12.33
N ALA A 92 -5.39 4.32 -12.13
CA ALA A 92 -6.73 4.62 -11.63
C ALA A 92 -6.71 5.19 -10.21
N ALA A 93 -5.87 4.64 -9.31
CA ALA A 93 -5.73 5.15 -7.95
C ALA A 93 -5.14 6.57 -7.92
N THR A 94 -4.08 6.83 -8.68
CA THR A 94 -3.52 8.18 -8.81
C THR A 94 -4.55 9.16 -9.35
N LYS A 95 -5.30 8.77 -10.39
CA LYS A 95 -6.35 9.62 -10.96
C LYS A 95 -7.45 9.91 -9.94
N GLY A 96 -7.95 8.92 -9.22
CA GLY A 96 -8.98 9.11 -8.20
C GLY A 96 -8.52 10.08 -7.09
N PHE A 97 -7.27 9.95 -6.65
CA PHE A 97 -6.65 10.83 -5.68
C PHE A 97 -6.57 12.29 -6.15
N GLU A 98 -6.07 12.51 -7.37
CA GLU A 98 -6.00 13.85 -7.95
C GLU A 98 -7.38 14.48 -8.13
N ASP A 99 -8.34 13.71 -8.65
CA ASP A 99 -9.70 14.20 -8.89
C ASP A 99 -10.36 14.60 -7.55
N ALA A 100 -10.20 13.82 -6.48
CA ALA A 100 -10.74 14.15 -5.17
C ALA A 100 -10.12 15.42 -4.58
N LEU A 101 -8.80 15.58 -4.67
CA LEU A 101 -8.15 16.80 -4.19
C LEU A 101 -8.56 18.06 -4.98
N LYS A 102 -8.69 17.94 -6.30
CA LYS A 102 -9.19 19.05 -7.14
C LYS A 102 -10.64 19.39 -6.80
N GLU A 103 -11.48 18.38 -6.52
CA GLU A 103 -12.88 18.58 -6.11
C GLU A 103 -12.99 19.28 -4.75
N GLN A 104 -12.16 18.85 -3.76
CA GLN A 104 -12.24 19.35 -2.38
C GLN A 104 -11.59 20.72 -2.17
N LEU A 105 -10.47 20.97 -2.82
CA LEU A 105 -9.63 22.14 -2.58
C LEU A 105 -9.71 23.19 -3.69
N GLY A 106 -10.19 22.81 -4.88
CA GLY A 106 -10.10 23.62 -6.11
C GLY A 106 -8.82 23.33 -6.88
N GLU A 107 -8.95 23.17 -8.20
CA GLU A 107 -7.82 22.81 -9.09
C GLU A 107 -6.66 23.83 -9.01
N GLU A 108 -6.97 25.11 -8.84
CA GLU A 108 -5.98 26.19 -8.74
C GLU A 108 -5.17 26.18 -7.44
N ASN A 109 -5.66 25.48 -6.42
CA ASN A 109 -5.06 25.45 -5.07
C ASN A 109 -4.19 24.23 -4.83
N VAL A 110 -4.06 23.31 -5.81
CA VAL A 110 -3.22 22.10 -5.69
C VAL A 110 -2.24 22.02 -6.85
N GLU A 111 -1.00 21.69 -6.53
CA GLU A 111 0.06 21.41 -7.51
C GLU A 111 0.58 19.99 -7.29
N PHE A 112 0.51 19.16 -8.31
CA PHE A 112 1.01 17.79 -8.25
C PHE A 112 2.39 17.67 -8.89
N ASP A 113 3.33 17.04 -8.18
CA ASP A 113 4.61 16.55 -8.72
C ASP A 113 4.50 15.02 -8.84
N PHE A 114 4.04 14.55 -10.00
CA PHE A 114 3.90 13.12 -10.31
C PHE A 114 5.21 12.56 -10.84
N GLN A 115 5.67 11.46 -10.21
CA GLN A 115 6.87 10.74 -10.59
C GLN A 115 6.61 9.22 -10.62
N ASN A 116 6.96 8.58 -11.74
CA ASN A 116 6.89 7.12 -11.90
C ASN A 116 8.26 6.50 -11.62
N ALA A 117 8.33 5.55 -10.70
CA ALA A 117 9.57 4.88 -10.32
C ALA A 117 9.97 3.73 -11.27
N GLN A 118 9.14 3.40 -12.27
CA GLN A 118 9.41 2.38 -13.28
C GLN A 118 9.76 1.00 -12.68
N ASN A 119 9.04 0.64 -11.61
CA ASN A 119 9.21 -0.60 -10.84
C ASN A 119 10.60 -0.75 -10.19
N ASP A 120 11.28 0.36 -9.86
CA ASP A 120 12.58 0.37 -9.22
C ASP A 120 12.51 1.02 -7.83
N THR A 121 12.81 0.25 -6.78
CA THR A 121 12.75 0.72 -5.38
C THR A 121 13.78 1.79 -5.06
N THR A 122 14.93 1.78 -5.73
CA THR A 122 15.96 2.80 -5.57
C THR A 122 15.47 4.13 -6.16
N THR A 123 14.75 4.06 -7.27
CA THR A 123 14.10 5.22 -7.88
C THR A 123 13.00 5.75 -6.97
N CYS A 124 12.17 4.90 -6.32
CA CYS A 124 11.22 5.34 -5.29
C CYS A 124 11.91 6.14 -4.18
N ALA A 125 13.05 5.66 -3.67
CA ALA A 125 13.82 6.37 -2.63
C ALA A 125 14.32 7.73 -3.14
N THR A 126 14.79 7.82 -4.37
CA THR A 126 15.27 9.06 -4.98
C THR A 126 14.14 10.08 -5.14
N ILE A 127 12.98 9.65 -5.61
CA ILE A 127 11.77 10.47 -5.79
C ILE A 127 11.34 11.05 -4.44
N ASN A 128 11.16 10.20 -3.42
CA ASN A 128 10.71 10.65 -2.10
C ASN A 128 11.70 11.61 -1.42
N ASN A 129 13.01 11.35 -1.53
CA ASN A 129 14.03 12.29 -1.04
C ASN A 129 13.98 13.64 -1.78
N THR A 130 13.61 13.64 -3.06
CA THR A 130 13.41 14.87 -3.84
C THR A 130 12.20 15.64 -3.35
N PHE A 131 11.08 14.98 -3.08
CA PHE A 131 9.88 15.60 -2.49
C PHE A 131 10.18 16.24 -1.14
N VAL A 132 10.91 15.54 -0.26
CA VAL A 132 11.35 16.07 1.04
C VAL A 132 12.20 17.33 0.84
N SER A 133 13.17 17.29 -0.08
CA SER A 133 14.05 18.43 -0.38
C SER A 133 13.30 19.63 -0.96
N ASN A 134 12.26 19.38 -1.75
CA ASN A 134 11.40 20.41 -2.34
C ASN A 134 10.37 20.97 -1.36
N GLY A 135 10.21 20.35 -0.18
CA GLY A 135 9.27 20.78 0.85
C GLY A 135 7.83 20.68 0.39
N VAL A 136 7.41 19.50 -0.13
CA VAL A 136 6.00 19.24 -0.44
C VAL A 136 5.18 19.19 0.85
N ASP A 137 3.89 19.50 0.76
CA ASP A 137 3.00 19.56 1.92
C ASP A 137 2.44 18.17 2.28
N LEU A 138 2.42 17.24 1.30
CA LEU A 138 1.96 15.86 1.46
C LEU A 138 2.60 14.97 0.39
N ILE A 139 2.85 13.70 0.73
CA ILE A 139 3.30 12.67 -0.22
C ILE A 139 2.21 11.61 -0.37
N LEU A 140 1.80 11.34 -1.61
CA LEU A 140 1.10 10.12 -1.97
C LEU A 140 2.12 9.06 -2.36
N ALA A 141 2.09 7.92 -1.68
CA ALA A 141 2.88 6.74 -2.00
C ALA A 141 1.96 5.65 -2.59
N ASN A 142 2.02 5.46 -3.91
CA ASN A 142 1.17 4.52 -4.63
C ASN A 142 1.92 3.20 -4.84
N ALA A 143 1.52 2.18 -4.13
CA ALA A 143 2.05 0.83 -3.93
C ALA A 143 2.99 0.67 -2.72
N THR A 144 3.11 -0.57 -2.22
CA THR A 144 3.92 -0.94 -1.04
C THR A 144 5.38 -0.47 -1.10
N PRO A 145 6.14 -0.67 -2.19
CA PRO A 145 7.53 -0.20 -2.24
C PRO A 145 7.65 1.33 -2.23
N ALA A 146 6.67 2.05 -2.80
CA ALA A 146 6.64 3.51 -2.73
C ALA A 146 6.38 3.99 -1.30
N LEU A 147 5.48 3.33 -0.55
CA LEU A 147 5.22 3.62 0.86
C LEU A 147 6.46 3.37 1.73
N GLN A 148 7.14 2.24 1.54
CA GLN A 148 8.38 1.94 2.26
C GLN A 148 9.45 3.01 2.03
N ALA A 149 9.60 3.47 0.79
CA ALA A 149 10.53 4.52 0.44
C ALA A 149 10.16 5.88 1.05
N ALA A 150 8.86 6.24 1.06
CA ALA A 150 8.36 7.47 1.67
C ALA A 150 8.55 7.47 3.19
N ALA A 151 8.22 6.36 3.86
CA ALA A 151 8.42 6.17 5.30
C ALA A 151 9.89 6.29 5.72
N ALA A 152 10.80 5.83 4.87
CA ALA A 152 12.25 5.96 5.10
C ALA A 152 12.77 7.39 4.85
N ALA A 153 12.10 8.17 4.00
CA ALA A 153 12.56 9.50 3.60
C ALA A 153 12.15 10.61 4.59
N THR A 154 11.02 10.48 5.27
CA THR A 154 10.50 11.52 6.16
C THR A 154 9.70 10.96 7.33
N THR A 155 9.78 11.65 8.47
CA THR A 155 8.93 11.47 9.65
C THR A 155 8.11 12.72 9.97
N GLU A 156 8.16 13.74 9.10
CA GLU A 156 7.54 15.05 9.34
C GLU A 156 6.45 15.36 8.31
N ILE A 157 6.73 15.13 7.01
CA ILE A 157 5.76 15.35 5.94
C ILE A 157 4.70 14.25 6.00
N PRO A 158 3.39 14.59 6.01
CA PRO A 158 2.33 13.58 5.92
C PRO A 158 2.48 12.68 4.70
N VAL A 159 2.38 11.37 4.90
CA VAL A 159 2.43 10.35 3.86
C VAL A 159 1.12 9.58 3.86
N LEU A 160 0.44 9.55 2.72
CA LEU A 160 -0.69 8.66 2.51
C LEU A 160 -0.30 7.56 1.53
N GLY A 161 -0.44 6.31 1.98
CA GLY A 161 -0.36 5.15 1.11
C GLY A 161 -1.68 4.95 0.35
N THR A 162 -1.61 4.52 -0.89
CA THR A 162 -2.74 3.95 -1.64
C THR A 162 -2.26 2.73 -2.39
N SER A 163 -3.13 1.80 -2.71
CA SER A 163 -2.73 0.52 -3.34
C SER A 163 -1.66 -0.22 -2.50
N VAL A 164 -1.81 -0.15 -1.18
CA VAL A 164 -0.94 -0.83 -0.21
C VAL A 164 -1.74 -1.96 0.41
N THR A 165 -1.27 -3.18 0.25
CA THR A 165 -2.02 -4.36 0.64
C THR A 165 -2.12 -4.49 2.17
N GLU A 166 -0.99 -4.57 2.87
CA GLU A 166 -0.98 -4.75 4.32
C GLU A 166 0.11 -3.87 4.96
N TYR A 167 -0.32 -2.89 5.77
CA TYR A 167 0.56 -1.87 6.34
C TYR A 167 1.51 -2.42 7.41
N GLY A 168 1.08 -3.42 8.18
CA GLY A 168 1.93 -4.08 9.16
C GLY A 168 3.14 -4.73 8.51
N VAL A 169 2.91 -5.48 7.42
CA VAL A 169 3.98 -6.10 6.61
C VAL A 169 4.82 -5.04 5.91
N ALA A 170 4.17 -4.05 5.29
CA ALA A 170 4.86 -3.00 4.55
C ALA A 170 5.85 -2.22 5.42
N LEU A 171 5.50 -1.94 6.67
CA LEU A 171 6.25 -1.09 7.59
C LEU A 171 6.92 -1.86 8.73
N GLY A 172 6.77 -3.19 8.79
CA GLY A 172 7.36 -4.03 9.83
C GLY A 172 6.77 -3.77 11.22
N LEU A 173 5.44 -3.59 11.31
CA LEU A 173 4.72 -3.33 12.56
C LEU A 173 4.15 -4.63 13.13
N ASP A 174 4.72 -5.14 14.22
CA ASP A 174 4.30 -6.41 14.84
C ASP A 174 2.86 -6.39 15.39
N ASP A 175 2.40 -5.24 15.89
CA ASP A 175 1.09 -5.08 16.54
C ASP A 175 0.17 -4.12 15.75
N PHE A 176 0.19 -4.18 14.40
CA PHE A 176 -0.67 -3.34 13.59
C PHE A 176 -2.15 -3.60 13.89
N ASN A 177 -2.88 -2.54 14.19
CA ASN A 177 -4.29 -2.60 14.63
C ASN A 177 -5.24 -1.74 13.79
N GLY A 178 -4.81 -1.36 12.57
CA GLY A 178 -5.58 -0.54 11.65
C GLY A 178 -5.19 0.95 11.65
N THR A 179 -4.28 1.38 12.51
CA THR A 179 -3.71 2.74 12.51
C THR A 179 -2.19 2.64 12.57
N VAL A 180 -1.50 3.33 11.65
CA VAL A 180 -0.03 3.34 11.62
C VAL A 180 0.52 4.30 12.67
N GLY A 181 -0.07 5.48 12.75
CA GLY A 181 0.41 6.58 13.61
C GLY A 181 1.58 7.37 12.99
N GLY A 182 2.14 8.29 13.77
CA GLY A 182 3.21 9.16 13.29
C GLY A 182 2.73 10.04 12.13
N ASN A 183 3.46 10.04 11.02
CA ASN A 183 3.12 10.81 9.83
C ASN A 183 2.50 9.98 8.68
N ILE A 184 2.04 8.75 8.94
CA ILE A 184 1.59 7.81 7.91
C ILE A 184 0.16 7.35 8.16
N SER A 185 -0.66 7.36 7.10
CA SER A 185 -1.96 6.71 7.01
C SER A 185 -2.24 6.33 5.55
N GLY A 186 -3.48 6.08 5.18
CA GLY A 186 -3.88 5.82 3.80
C GLY A 186 -5.00 4.80 3.64
N THR A 187 -5.02 4.16 2.48
CA THR A 187 -6.01 3.15 2.12
C THR A 187 -5.35 1.81 1.79
N SER A 188 -6.07 0.72 2.05
CA SER A 188 -5.60 -0.64 1.76
C SER A 188 -6.41 -1.25 0.60
N ASP A 189 -5.69 -1.92 -0.30
CA ASP A 189 -6.27 -2.72 -1.38
C ASP A 189 -6.36 -4.21 -1.04
N LEU A 190 -6.13 -4.59 0.23
CA LEU A 190 -6.18 -5.98 0.67
C LEU A 190 -7.57 -6.57 0.47
N PRO A 191 -7.75 -7.53 -0.45
CA PRO A 191 -9.00 -8.24 -0.57
C PRO A 191 -9.12 -9.31 0.53
N PRO A 192 -10.33 -9.83 0.80
CA PRO A 192 -10.47 -10.99 1.69
C PRO A 192 -9.85 -12.23 1.06
N LEU A 193 -8.65 -12.59 1.49
CA LEU A 193 -7.83 -13.65 0.87
C LEU A 193 -8.45 -15.05 1.01
N ASP A 194 -9.18 -15.31 2.10
CA ASP A 194 -9.99 -16.50 2.29
C ASP A 194 -11.09 -16.64 1.22
N GLN A 195 -11.70 -15.51 0.83
CA GLN A 195 -12.71 -15.48 -0.23
C GLN A 195 -12.08 -15.61 -1.63
N GLN A 196 -10.85 -15.13 -1.84
CA GLN A 196 -10.12 -15.39 -3.07
C GLN A 196 -9.78 -16.89 -3.22
N ALA A 197 -9.36 -17.56 -2.15
CA ALA A 197 -9.18 -19.00 -2.16
C ALA A 197 -10.51 -19.75 -2.41
N ALA A 198 -11.60 -19.32 -1.78
CA ALA A 198 -12.92 -19.89 -2.02
C ALA A 198 -13.42 -19.66 -3.46
N MET A 199 -13.08 -18.53 -4.07
CA MET A 199 -13.37 -18.24 -5.48
C MET A 199 -12.68 -19.24 -6.41
N ILE A 200 -11.45 -19.65 -6.13
CA ILE A 200 -10.76 -20.70 -6.90
C ILE A 200 -11.56 -22.01 -6.84
N GLN A 201 -12.07 -22.38 -5.66
CA GLN A 201 -12.91 -23.57 -5.51
C GLN A 201 -14.27 -23.44 -6.25
N GLU A 202 -14.85 -22.25 -6.26
CA GLU A 202 -16.12 -21.98 -6.97
C GLU A 202 -15.96 -22.16 -8.48
N TRP A 203 -14.85 -21.70 -9.06
CA TRP A 203 -14.57 -21.79 -10.49
C TRP A 203 -14.02 -23.16 -10.93
N PHE A 204 -13.18 -23.77 -10.10
CA PHE A 204 -12.38 -24.94 -10.45
C PHE A 204 -12.44 -26.03 -9.36
N PRO A 205 -13.63 -26.57 -9.04
CA PRO A 205 -13.79 -27.53 -7.94
C PRO A 205 -13.05 -28.87 -8.19
N ASP A 206 -12.77 -29.19 -9.45
CA ASP A 206 -12.08 -30.43 -9.85
C ASP A 206 -10.56 -30.29 -9.99
N ALA A 207 -10.03 -29.06 -9.91
CA ALA A 207 -8.59 -28.81 -9.91
C ALA A 207 -7.90 -29.57 -8.76
N LYS A 208 -6.64 -29.93 -8.97
CA LYS A 208 -5.83 -30.61 -7.93
C LYS A 208 -4.67 -29.76 -7.50
N LYS A 209 -4.03 -29.09 -8.45
CA LYS A 209 -2.82 -28.32 -8.21
C LYS A 209 -2.98 -26.90 -8.67
N ILE A 210 -2.78 -25.98 -7.74
CA ILE A 210 -2.87 -24.53 -7.94
C ILE A 210 -1.46 -23.95 -7.88
N GLY A 211 -1.06 -23.25 -8.95
CA GLY A 211 0.19 -22.51 -8.99
C GLY A 211 -0.01 -21.09 -8.45
N LEU A 212 0.83 -20.66 -7.53
CA LEU A 212 0.81 -19.31 -6.96
C LEU A 212 1.96 -18.52 -7.58
N LEU A 213 1.66 -17.73 -8.62
CA LEU A 213 2.66 -17.00 -9.42
C LEU A 213 2.80 -15.56 -8.89
N TYR A 214 3.99 -15.18 -8.43
CA TYR A 214 4.21 -13.86 -7.81
C TYR A 214 5.65 -13.37 -7.89
N CYS A 215 5.83 -12.05 -7.73
CA CYS A 215 7.13 -11.41 -7.63
C CYS A 215 7.67 -11.48 -6.19
N SER A 216 8.81 -12.16 -5.99
CA SER A 216 9.43 -12.31 -4.68
C SER A 216 10.08 -11.02 -4.14
N ALA A 217 10.24 -9.99 -4.99
CA ALA A 217 10.71 -8.67 -4.58
C ALA A 217 9.61 -7.79 -3.97
N GLU A 218 8.34 -8.25 -4.03
CA GLU A 218 7.18 -7.53 -3.52
C GLU A 218 6.66 -8.19 -2.22
N PRO A 219 6.85 -7.56 -1.04
CA PRO A 219 6.40 -8.15 0.24
C PRO A 219 4.87 -8.31 0.33
N ASN A 220 4.10 -7.43 -0.34
CA ASN A 220 2.65 -7.55 -0.48
C ASN A 220 2.24 -8.85 -1.19
N SER A 221 2.96 -9.22 -2.25
CA SER A 221 2.68 -10.43 -3.02
C SER A 221 3.00 -11.69 -2.21
N GLN A 222 4.16 -11.72 -1.53
CA GLN A 222 4.53 -12.83 -0.65
C GLN A 222 3.51 -13.04 0.47
N TYR A 223 3.08 -11.96 1.14
CA TYR A 223 2.07 -12.03 2.20
C TYR A 223 0.76 -12.67 1.69
N GLN A 224 0.24 -12.20 0.57
CA GLN A 224 -1.00 -12.72 -0.01
C GLN A 224 -0.86 -14.21 -0.38
N VAL A 225 0.24 -14.57 -1.01
CA VAL A 225 0.50 -15.96 -1.44
C VAL A 225 0.59 -16.91 -0.24
N ASP A 226 1.26 -16.51 0.84
CA ASP A 226 1.37 -17.33 2.04
C ASP A 226 0.00 -17.59 2.68
N VAL A 227 -0.87 -16.58 2.74
CA VAL A 227 -2.22 -16.72 3.28
C VAL A 227 -3.10 -17.56 2.34
N VAL A 228 -3.11 -17.24 1.03
CA VAL A 228 -3.93 -17.99 0.04
C VAL A 228 -3.49 -19.44 -0.04
N GLN A 229 -2.18 -19.74 0.02
CA GLN A 229 -1.68 -21.10 0.07
C GLN A 229 -2.29 -21.88 1.24
N ALA A 230 -2.22 -21.30 2.44
CA ALA A 230 -2.77 -21.94 3.64
C ALA A 230 -4.29 -22.18 3.55
N GLU A 231 -5.04 -21.26 2.92
CA GLU A 231 -6.48 -21.43 2.70
C GLU A 231 -6.78 -22.50 1.64
N LEU A 232 -6.04 -22.54 0.53
CA LEU A 232 -6.19 -23.58 -0.51
C LEU A 232 -5.86 -24.98 0.02
N GLU A 233 -4.82 -25.12 0.84
CA GLU A 233 -4.47 -26.38 1.49
C GLU A 233 -5.59 -26.89 2.43
N LYS A 234 -6.27 -26.00 3.17
CA LYS A 234 -7.46 -26.32 3.97
C LYS A 234 -8.64 -26.80 3.10
N LEU A 235 -8.77 -26.26 1.88
CA LEU A 235 -9.78 -26.68 0.90
C LEU A 235 -9.40 -27.98 0.19
N GLY A 236 -8.20 -28.51 0.41
CA GLY A 236 -7.73 -29.81 -0.11
C GLY A 236 -6.97 -29.74 -1.44
N TYR A 237 -6.55 -28.55 -1.86
CA TYR A 237 -5.71 -28.38 -3.05
C TYR A 237 -4.22 -28.56 -2.71
N GLU A 238 -3.43 -29.03 -3.69
CA GLU A 238 -1.98 -28.88 -3.68
C GLU A 238 -1.66 -27.46 -4.18
N ALA A 239 -1.17 -26.58 -3.30
CA ALA A 239 -0.80 -25.21 -3.65
C ALA A 239 0.73 -25.07 -3.68
N VAL A 240 1.28 -24.61 -4.82
CA VAL A 240 2.72 -24.54 -5.07
C VAL A 240 3.12 -23.14 -5.49
N GLN A 241 4.10 -22.55 -4.80
CA GLN A 241 4.60 -21.22 -5.11
C GLN A 241 5.55 -21.23 -6.31
N TYR A 242 5.34 -20.31 -7.23
CA TYR A 242 6.15 -20.02 -8.42
C TYR A 242 6.59 -18.56 -8.35
N SER A 243 7.73 -18.30 -7.72
CA SER A 243 8.24 -16.95 -7.58
C SER A 243 9.20 -16.55 -8.69
N PHE A 244 9.03 -15.35 -9.22
CA PHE A 244 9.99 -14.70 -10.11
C PHE A 244 10.60 -13.48 -9.40
N ALA A 245 11.82 -13.08 -9.75
CA ALA A 245 12.52 -11.98 -9.10
C ALA A 245 12.17 -10.63 -9.74
N ASP A 246 12.01 -10.61 -11.06
CA ASP A 246 11.63 -9.45 -11.86
C ASP A 246 10.97 -9.89 -13.18
N SER A 247 10.62 -8.95 -14.04
CA SER A 247 9.94 -9.23 -15.32
C SER A 247 10.76 -10.11 -16.29
N ASN A 248 12.08 -10.19 -16.14
CA ASN A 248 12.92 -11.03 -17.02
C ASN A 248 12.72 -12.51 -16.74
N ASP A 249 12.46 -12.88 -15.48
CA ASP A 249 12.24 -14.27 -15.08
C ASP A 249 10.79 -14.72 -15.26
N LEU A 250 9.85 -13.77 -15.33
CA LEU A 250 8.41 -14.03 -15.35
C LEU A 250 8.01 -15.08 -16.42
N SER A 251 8.51 -14.92 -17.65
CA SER A 251 8.14 -15.84 -18.75
C SER A 251 8.53 -17.28 -18.47
N SER A 252 9.72 -17.53 -17.93
CA SER A 252 10.22 -18.87 -17.64
C SER A 252 9.50 -19.52 -16.47
N VAL A 253 9.23 -18.74 -15.42
CA VAL A 253 8.52 -19.20 -14.22
C VAL A 253 7.04 -19.46 -14.52
N CYS A 254 6.38 -18.55 -15.26
CA CYS A 254 5.01 -18.73 -15.71
C CYS A 254 4.85 -19.98 -16.61
N SER A 255 5.80 -20.21 -17.53
CA SER A 255 5.79 -21.43 -18.37
C SER A 255 5.91 -22.70 -17.53
N SER A 256 6.72 -22.68 -16.48
CA SER A 256 6.85 -23.81 -15.56
C SER A 256 5.56 -24.04 -14.76
N ALA A 257 4.94 -22.99 -14.27
CA ALA A 257 3.66 -23.07 -13.55
C ALA A 257 2.54 -23.59 -14.47
N ALA A 258 2.44 -23.08 -15.70
CA ALA A 258 1.43 -23.51 -16.67
C ALA A 258 1.58 -24.95 -17.14
N ALA A 259 2.81 -25.51 -17.10
CA ALA A 259 3.06 -26.91 -17.44
C ALA A 259 2.73 -27.89 -16.30
N ASP A 260 2.64 -27.41 -15.06
CA ASP A 260 2.57 -28.25 -13.86
C ASP A 260 1.25 -28.09 -13.09
N CYS A 261 0.47 -27.03 -13.32
CA CYS A 261 -0.71 -26.69 -12.54
C CYS A 261 -2.00 -26.70 -13.38
N ASP A 262 -3.12 -26.98 -12.72
CA ASP A 262 -4.45 -26.95 -13.32
C ASP A 262 -5.00 -25.51 -13.41
N VAL A 263 -4.63 -24.65 -12.44
CA VAL A 263 -5.04 -23.26 -12.32
C VAL A 263 -3.85 -22.46 -11.78
N ILE A 264 -3.71 -21.21 -12.21
CA ILE A 264 -2.73 -20.27 -11.65
C ILE A 264 -3.48 -19.17 -10.90
N TYR A 265 -3.01 -18.85 -9.71
CA TYR A 265 -3.40 -17.66 -8.95
C TYR A 265 -2.28 -16.63 -9.02
N VAL A 266 -2.64 -15.39 -9.35
CA VAL A 266 -1.74 -14.23 -9.32
C VAL A 266 -2.29 -13.24 -8.30
N PRO A 267 -1.60 -12.93 -7.20
CA PRO A 267 -2.06 -11.98 -6.20
C PRO A 267 -2.13 -10.56 -6.76
N THR A 268 -2.43 -9.57 -5.92
CA THR A 268 -2.21 -8.15 -6.23
C THR A 268 -0.71 -7.89 -6.29
N ASP A 269 -0.14 -8.02 -7.49
CA ASP A 269 1.30 -8.01 -7.79
C ASP A 269 1.59 -7.00 -8.91
N ASN A 270 2.35 -5.96 -8.59
CA ASN A 270 2.57 -4.84 -9.51
C ASN A 270 3.39 -5.24 -10.74
N THR A 271 4.37 -6.14 -10.54
CA THR A 271 5.20 -6.63 -11.66
C THR A 271 4.38 -7.52 -12.59
N ALA A 272 3.51 -8.37 -12.06
CA ALA A 272 2.59 -9.17 -12.86
C ALA A 272 1.57 -8.28 -13.59
N ALA A 273 0.99 -7.29 -12.90
CA ALA A 273 0.02 -6.35 -13.46
C ALA A 273 0.58 -5.57 -14.65
N ALA A 274 1.82 -5.11 -14.55
CA ALA A 274 2.52 -4.42 -15.65
C ALA A 274 2.92 -5.36 -16.82
N ASN A 275 2.80 -6.69 -16.63
CA ASN A 275 3.26 -7.69 -17.61
C ASN A 275 2.22 -8.78 -17.93
N THR A 276 0.93 -8.47 -17.81
CA THR A 276 -0.18 -9.40 -18.04
C THR A 276 -0.13 -10.08 -19.41
N GLY A 277 0.34 -9.37 -20.44
CA GLY A 277 0.50 -9.92 -21.78
C GLY A 277 1.48 -11.10 -21.88
N ILE A 278 2.49 -11.17 -21.00
CA ILE A 278 3.40 -12.32 -20.91
C ILE A 278 2.65 -13.53 -20.33
N ILE A 279 1.89 -13.31 -19.24
CA ILE A 279 1.12 -14.36 -18.57
C ILE A 279 0.04 -14.90 -19.49
N ASP A 280 -0.72 -14.02 -20.14
CA ASP A 280 -1.77 -14.40 -21.10
C ASP A 280 -1.22 -15.20 -22.28
N GLY A 281 -0.11 -14.72 -22.86
CA GLY A 281 0.56 -15.38 -23.99
C GLY A 281 1.07 -16.80 -23.68
N ILE A 282 1.19 -17.15 -22.40
CA ILE A 282 1.60 -18.49 -21.93
C ILE A 282 0.40 -19.31 -21.47
N CYS A 283 -0.43 -18.76 -20.58
CA CYS A 283 -1.49 -19.50 -19.91
C CYS A 283 -2.68 -19.78 -20.83
N ARG A 284 -3.14 -18.80 -21.63
CA ARG A 284 -4.27 -18.97 -22.55
C ARG A 284 -4.03 -20.04 -23.60
N PRO A 285 -2.89 -20.07 -24.35
CA PRO A 285 -2.59 -21.15 -25.28
C PRO A 285 -2.41 -22.52 -24.63
N ALA A 286 -1.95 -22.55 -23.38
CA ALA A 286 -1.82 -23.79 -22.60
C ALA A 286 -3.18 -24.30 -22.08
N GLY A 287 -4.24 -23.51 -22.17
CA GLY A 287 -5.56 -23.85 -21.62
C GLY A 287 -5.59 -23.81 -20.09
N VAL A 288 -4.65 -23.11 -19.45
CA VAL A 288 -4.56 -22.98 -17.99
C VAL A 288 -5.19 -21.66 -17.56
N PRO A 289 -6.33 -21.69 -16.81
CA PRO A 289 -6.99 -20.48 -16.36
C PRO A 289 -6.19 -19.77 -15.27
N VAL A 290 -6.30 -18.43 -15.24
CA VAL A 290 -5.68 -17.58 -14.24
C VAL A 290 -6.77 -16.95 -13.39
N ILE A 291 -6.70 -17.08 -12.06
CA ILE A 291 -7.48 -16.31 -11.10
C ILE A 291 -6.60 -15.15 -10.60
N ALA A 292 -7.13 -13.96 -10.66
CA ALA A 292 -6.38 -12.73 -10.40
C ALA A 292 -6.76 -12.09 -9.06
N GLY A 293 -5.78 -11.52 -8.38
CA GLY A 293 -5.96 -10.78 -7.13
C GLY A 293 -6.61 -9.42 -7.32
N GLU A 294 -6.52 -8.84 -8.54
CA GLU A 294 -7.08 -7.54 -8.87
C GLU A 294 -7.58 -7.46 -10.32
N GLU A 295 -8.34 -6.38 -10.63
CA GLU A 295 -9.09 -6.26 -11.89
C GLU A 295 -8.20 -6.06 -13.12
N GLY A 296 -7.09 -5.31 -13.03
CA GLY A 296 -6.19 -5.08 -14.17
C GLY A 296 -5.51 -6.39 -14.61
N ILE A 297 -5.08 -7.23 -13.66
CA ILE A 297 -4.57 -8.57 -13.94
C ILE A 297 -5.67 -9.44 -14.56
N ALA A 298 -6.89 -9.40 -13.99
CA ALA A 298 -8.02 -10.16 -14.54
C ALA A 298 -8.37 -9.70 -15.96
N LYS A 299 -8.35 -8.40 -16.23
CA LYS A 299 -8.57 -7.82 -17.56
C LYS A 299 -7.50 -8.28 -18.55
N GLY A 300 -6.24 -8.31 -18.15
CA GLY A 300 -5.12 -8.62 -19.03
C GLY A 300 -4.86 -10.10 -19.25
N CYS A 301 -5.13 -10.97 -18.26
CA CYS A 301 -4.79 -12.40 -18.37
C CYS A 301 -5.66 -13.36 -17.52
N GLY A 302 -6.57 -12.83 -16.67
CA GLY A 302 -7.33 -13.66 -15.74
C GLY A 302 -8.76 -13.94 -16.18
N VAL A 303 -9.34 -15.05 -15.70
CA VAL A 303 -10.75 -15.39 -15.93
C VAL A 303 -11.68 -14.69 -14.94
N ALA A 304 -11.21 -14.48 -13.69
CA ALA A 304 -12.00 -13.86 -12.64
C ALA A 304 -11.14 -13.21 -11.56
N THR A 305 -11.77 -12.32 -10.80
CA THR A 305 -11.19 -11.64 -9.65
C THR A 305 -12.26 -11.30 -8.61
N LEU A 306 -11.84 -11.20 -7.35
CA LEU A 306 -12.55 -10.51 -6.28
C LEU A 306 -11.77 -9.25 -5.96
N SER A 307 -12.17 -8.14 -6.53
CA SER A 307 -11.39 -6.90 -6.55
C SER A 307 -12.18 -5.70 -6.08
N ILE A 308 -11.45 -4.64 -5.81
CA ILE A 308 -11.92 -3.30 -5.46
C ILE A 308 -11.89 -2.38 -6.69
N SER A 309 -12.50 -1.21 -6.57
CA SER A 309 -12.30 -0.10 -7.49
C SER A 309 -11.06 0.71 -7.06
N TYR A 310 -9.99 0.66 -7.82
CA TYR A 310 -8.79 1.45 -7.54
C TYR A 310 -9.01 2.95 -7.69
N TYR A 311 -9.90 3.36 -8.59
CA TYR A 311 -10.31 4.76 -8.68
C TYR A 311 -10.97 5.24 -7.38
N ASP A 312 -11.92 4.47 -6.83
CA ASP A 312 -12.58 4.82 -5.57
C ASP A 312 -11.60 4.74 -4.38
N LEU A 313 -10.66 3.80 -4.40
CA LEU A 313 -9.57 3.72 -3.42
C LEU A 313 -8.76 5.01 -3.40
N GLY A 314 -8.29 5.43 -4.57
CA GLY A 314 -7.57 6.69 -4.75
C GLY A 314 -8.40 7.91 -4.34
N LYS A 315 -9.70 7.92 -4.69
CA LYS A 315 -10.62 8.99 -4.29
C LYS A 315 -10.73 9.10 -2.77
N THR A 316 -10.89 7.98 -2.06
CA THR A 316 -10.88 7.94 -0.58
C THR A 316 -9.57 8.50 -0.02
N THR A 317 -8.42 8.10 -0.60
CA THR A 317 -7.10 8.63 -0.20
C THR A 317 -7.00 10.15 -0.41
N GLY A 318 -7.56 10.67 -1.52
CA GLY A 318 -7.60 12.10 -1.82
C GLY A 318 -8.49 12.88 -0.83
N GLU A 319 -9.62 12.31 -0.43
CA GLU A 319 -10.48 12.89 0.62
C GLU A 319 -9.78 12.93 1.99
N MET A 320 -8.97 11.90 2.32
CA MET A 320 -8.11 11.91 3.50
C MET A 320 -7.05 13.02 3.40
N ALA A 321 -6.40 13.15 2.25
CA ALA A 321 -5.39 14.18 1.99
C ALA A 321 -5.95 15.59 2.15
N ALA A 322 -7.15 15.86 1.64
CA ALA A 322 -7.81 17.16 1.77
C ALA A 322 -8.00 17.55 3.24
N LYS A 323 -8.45 16.62 4.09
CA LYS A 323 -8.62 16.86 5.54
C LYS A 323 -7.29 17.16 6.23
N ILE A 324 -6.21 16.47 5.85
CA ILE A 324 -4.88 16.74 6.41
C ILE A 324 -4.38 18.12 5.99
N LEU A 325 -4.43 18.43 4.70
CA LEU A 325 -3.93 19.70 4.15
C LEU A 325 -4.69 20.92 4.67
N THR A 326 -5.99 20.78 4.97
CA THR A 326 -6.79 21.84 5.58
C THR A 326 -6.67 21.93 7.11
N GLY A 327 -5.96 20.96 7.74
CA GLY A 327 -5.84 20.89 9.21
C GLY A 327 -7.12 20.40 9.90
N GLU A 328 -8.04 19.77 9.15
CA GLU A 328 -9.27 19.19 9.69
C GLU A 328 -9.02 17.84 10.39
N ALA A 329 -7.98 17.11 9.96
CA ALA A 329 -7.59 15.84 10.55
C ALA A 329 -6.08 15.75 10.77
N ASP A 330 -5.68 14.98 11.80
CA ASP A 330 -4.30 14.62 12.08
C ASP A 330 -4.01 13.25 11.48
N VAL A 331 -3.02 13.15 10.59
CA VAL A 331 -2.63 11.92 9.94
C VAL A 331 -2.30 10.80 10.93
N SER A 332 -1.76 11.14 12.11
CA SER A 332 -1.37 10.18 13.14
C SER A 332 -2.56 9.46 13.80
N GLU A 333 -3.74 10.04 13.73
CA GLU A 333 -4.97 9.49 14.30
C GLU A 333 -5.87 8.81 13.25
N MET A 334 -5.55 8.97 11.95
CA MET A 334 -6.37 8.41 10.87
C MET A 334 -6.14 6.90 10.75
N PRO A 335 -7.21 6.09 10.79
CA PRO A 335 -7.10 4.66 10.50
C PRO A 335 -6.86 4.43 9.01
N ILE A 336 -6.33 3.26 8.67
CA ILE A 336 -6.31 2.78 7.29
C ILE A 336 -7.76 2.50 6.85
N GLU A 337 -8.14 3.05 5.69
CA GLU A 337 -9.46 2.85 5.12
C GLU A 337 -9.46 1.75 4.04
N TYR A 338 -10.63 1.13 3.84
CA TYR A 338 -10.84 0.02 2.91
C TYR A 338 -12.02 0.32 2.01
N THR A 339 -12.00 -0.22 0.79
CA THR A 339 -13.13 -0.16 -0.14
C THR A 339 -13.84 -1.50 -0.25
N THR A 340 -15.04 -1.48 -0.82
CA THR A 340 -15.84 -2.71 -1.03
C THR A 340 -15.31 -3.54 -2.19
N VAL A 341 -15.39 -4.87 -2.05
CA VAL A 341 -15.01 -5.82 -3.10
C VAL A 341 -16.19 -6.21 -3.98
N THR A 342 -15.89 -6.55 -5.23
CA THR A 342 -16.86 -7.02 -6.22
C THR A 342 -16.30 -8.24 -6.95
N LYS A 343 -17.12 -9.28 -7.17
CA LYS A 343 -16.80 -10.44 -8.00
C LYS A 343 -16.91 -10.04 -9.47
N LYS A 344 -15.81 -10.12 -10.20
CA LYS A 344 -15.75 -9.77 -11.63
C LYS A 344 -15.15 -10.91 -12.45
N TYR A 345 -15.47 -10.96 -13.75
CA TYR A 345 -14.92 -11.95 -14.67
C TYR A 345 -14.62 -11.32 -16.03
N ASN A 346 -13.65 -11.88 -16.73
CA ASN A 346 -13.29 -11.50 -18.09
C ASN A 346 -14.02 -12.40 -19.09
N ALA A 347 -15.03 -11.84 -19.75
CA ALA A 347 -15.86 -12.59 -20.69
C ALA A 347 -15.06 -13.12 -21.89
N GLU A 348 -14.11 -12.34 -22.42
CA GLU A 348 -13.30 -12.74 -23.59
C GLU A 348 -12.41 -13.96 -23.27
N ILE A 349 -11.72 -13.93 -22.13
CA ILE A 349 -10.85 -15.03 -21.71
C ILE A 349 -11.66 -16.25 -21.33
N CYS A 350 -12.81 -16.07 -20.66
CA CYS A 350 -13.74 -17.16 -20.36
C CYS A 350 -14.22 -17.86 -21.64
N ASP A 351 -14.67 -17.09 -22.65
CA ASP A 351 -15.09 -17.62 -23.94
C ASP A 351 -13.98 -18.39 -24.65
N ALA A 352 -12.75 -17.86 -24.63
CA ALA A 352 -11.58 -18.50 -25.24
C ALA A 352 -11.22 -19.83 -24.57
N LEU A 353 -11.45 -19.95 -23.25
CA LEU A 353 -11.18 -21.16 -22.46
C LEU A 353 -12.42 -22.08 -22.34
N GLY A 354 -13.57 -21.70 -22.91
CA GLY A 354 -14.82 -22.45 -22.82
C GLY A 354 -15.42 -22.49 -21.40
N LEU A 355 -15.16 -21.45 -20.60
CA LEU A 355 -15.62 -21.32 -19.23
C LEU A 355 -16.92 -20.49 -19.16
N THR A 356 -17.74 -20.77 -18.15
CA THR A 356 -18.95 -20.01 -17.85
C THR A 356 -18.82 -19.44 -16.44
N ALA A 357 -19.02 -18.13 -16.29
CA ALA A 357 -18.96 -17.48 -14.99
C ALA A 357 -20.07 -18.00 -14.06
N PRO A 358 -19.76 -18.32 -12.79
CA PRO A 358 -20.75 -18.62 -11.79
C PRO A 358 -21.71 -17.44 -11.56
N GLU A 359 -22.85 -17.70 -10.91
CA GLU A 359 -23.80 -16.64 -10.57
C GLU A 359 -23.20 -15.61 -9.62
N GLY A 360 -23.51 -14.34 -9.82
CA GLY A 360 -23.06 -13.23 -8.97
C GLY A 360 -21.79 -12.54 -9.44
N TYR A 361 -21.19 -12.97 -10.55
CA TYR A 361 -20.07 -12.27 -11.17
C TYR A 361 -20.54 -11.23 -12.20
N VAL A 362 -19.88 -10.08 -12.22
CA VAL A 362 -20.10 -9.01 -13.18
C VAL A 362 -18.99 -9.02 -14.22
N ALA A 363 -19.34 -8.87 -15.50
CA ALA A 363 -18.31 -8.76 -16.53
C ALA A 363 -17.46 -7.51 -16.34
N ILE A 364 -16.13 -7.66 -16.53
CA ILE A 364 -15.21 -6.52 -16.58
C ILE A 364 -15.54 -5.73 -17.86
N GLU A 365 -15.69 -4.43 -17.73
CA GLU A 365 -15.89 -3.54 -18.88
C GLU A 365 -14.60 -3.44 -19.69
N GLY A 366 -14.73 -3.52 -21.03
CA GLY A 366 -13.59 -3.53 -21.98
C GLY A 366 -12.92 -2.17 -22.15
#